data_638b52b530ad9d5e32611b6457ad3dfc
#
_entry.id   638b52b530ad9d5e32611b6457ad3dfc
#
_cell.length_a   1.000
_cell.length_b   1.000
_cell.length_c   1.000
_cell.angle_alpha   90.00
_cell.angle_beta   90.00
_cell.angle_gamma   90.00
#
_symmetry.space_group_name_H-M   'P 1'
#
loop_
_entity.id
_entity.type
_entity.pdbx_description
1 polymer ?
#
loop_
_entity_poly.entity_id
_entity_poly.type
_entity_poly.pdbx_seq_one_letter_code
_entity_poly.pdbx_strand_id
1 'polypeptide(L)'
;MYKYFLFGLMVFSITVSAQVVEKNLYAKSFIDQKAPDFHVTKWLTNEPKREGKFLLIDFWATWCGPCRKAIPELNKFSKEFNDDLIVIGISNEKEETVKRMQVPKIEYYSAIDSTEKMEKILEIKGIPHVILIDPDGYVRWQGFPLYPGFELTSDVIKEIIEKYKKK
;
A
#
# COMPACT_ATOMS: atom_id res chain seq x y z
N MET A 1 -40.64 49.04 42.65
CA MET A 1 -39.77 47.86 42.85
C MET A 1 -39.79 47.02 41.56
N TYR A 2 -38.78 47.19 40.69
CA TYR A 2 -38.64 46.40 39.49
C TYR A 2 -37.68 45.22 39.77
N LYS A 3 -38.18 43.97 39.67
CA LYS A 3 -37.37 42.76 39.74
C LYS A 3 -36.84 42.45 38.33
N TYR A 4 -35.53 42.60 38.12
CA TYR A 4 -34.84 42.13 36.90
C TYR A 4 -34.63 40.64 37.00
N PHE A 5 -35.28 39.88 36.13
CA PHE A 5 -35.06 38.45 35.92
C PHE A 5 -33.92 38.27 34.91
N LEU A 6 -32.73 37.96 35.41
CA LEU A 6 -31.58 37.58 34.56
C LEU A 6 -31.79 36.15 34.04
N PHE A 7 -32.13 36.04 32.76
CA PHE A 7 -32.19 34.76 32.07
C PHE A 7 -30.77 34.40 31.62
N GLY A 8 -30.09 33.48 32.32
CA GLY A 8 -28.78 32.99 31.99
C GLY A 8 -28.86 32.07 30.76
N LEU A 9 -28.31 32.51 29.64
CA LEU A 9 -28.17 31.71 28.41
C LEU A 9 -27.07 30.67 28.66
N MET A 10 -27.44 29.41 28.89
CA MET A 10 -26.52 28.28 29.03
C MET A 10 -26.10 27.82 27.62
N VAL A 11 -24.93 28.24 27.15
CA VAL A 11 -24.36 27.80 25.87
C VAL A 11 -23.83 26.38 26.06
N PHE A 12 -24.55 25.41 25.55
CA PHE A 12 -24.10 24.02 25.50
C PHE A 12 -23.10 23.87 24.33
N SER A 13 -21.79 23.86 24.64
CA SER A 13 -20.76 23.56 23.68
C SER A 13 -20.78 22.05 23.34
N ILE A 14 -21.31 21.70 22.16
CA ILE A 14 -21.24 20.34 21.63
C ILE A 14 -19.82 20.15 21.10
N THR A 15 -18.98 19.49 21.87
CA THR A 15 -17.69 19.01 21.37
C THR A 15 -17.94 17.80 20.46
N VAL A 16 -17.90 18.02 19.14
CA VAL A 16 -17.85 16.92 18.17
C VAL A 16 -16.47 16.30 18.26
N SER A 17 -16.37 15.18 18.97
CA SER A 17 -15.17 14.34 18.92
C SER A 17 -15.12 13.65 17.56
N ALA A 18 -14.27 14.11 16.68
CA ALA A 18 -13.95 13.37 15.46
C ALA A 18 -13.30 12.03 15.88
N GLN A 19 -13.99 10.92 15.65
CA GLN A 19 -13.41 9.60 15.82
C GLN A 19 -12.31 9.44 14.78
N VAL A 20 -11.06 9.41 15.21
CA VAL A 20 -9.93 9.05 14.37
C VAL A 20 -10.09 7.55 14.06
N VAL A 21 -10.48 7.23 12.83
CA VAL A 21 -10.49 5.84 12.36
C VAL A 21 -9.05 5.40 12.23
N GLU A 22 -8.60 4.55 13.15
CA GLU A 22 -7.23 4.01 13.11
C GLU A 22 -7.13 2.97 11.99
N LYS A 23 -6.15 3.17 11.08
CA LYS A 23 -5.87 2.24 10.00
C LYS A 23 -5.29 0.94 10.56
N ASN A 24 -6.04 -0.15 10.49
CA ASN A 24 -5.51 -1.47 10.85
C ASN A 24 -4.66 -2.02 9.71
N LEU A 25 -3.36 -2.13 9.92
CA LEU A 25 -2.41 -2.62 8.90
C LEU A 25 -2.41 -4.14 8.75
N TYR A 26 -2.83 -4.89 9.79
CA TYR A 26 -2.64 -6.35 9.86
C TYR A 26 -1.19 -6.78 9.53
N ALA A 27 -0.23 -5.97 9.92
CA ALA A 27 1.20 -6.13 9.71
C ALA A 27 1.96 -5.23 10.69
N LYS A 28 3.27 -5.46 10.84
CA LYS A 28 4.15 -4.50 11.51
C LYS A 28 4.31 -3.25 10.65
N SER A 29 4.17 -2.07 11.26
CA SER A 29 4.36 -0.80 10.54
C SER A 29 5.83 -0.53 10.29
N PHE A 30 6.13 -0.20 9.04
CA PHE A 30 7.44 0.30 8.59
C PHE A 30 7.34 1.74 8.05
N ILE A 31 6.21 2.41 8.24
CA ILE A 31 6.04 3.80 7.79
C ILE A 31 7.20 4.65 8.34
N ASP A 32 7.87 5.40 7.45
CA ASP A 32 9.04 6.23 7.69
C ASP A 32 10.27 5.49 8.27
N GLN A 33 10.31 4.16 8.10
CA GLN A 33 11.44 3.31 8.43
C GLN A 33 12.05 2.71 7.16
N LYS A 34 13.30 2.24 7.26
CA LYS A 34 13.92 1.47 6.16
C LYS A 34 13.12 0.20 5.89
N ALA A 35 12.78 -0.02 4.63
CA ALA A 35 12.18 -1.26 4.19
C ALA A 35 13.11 -2.44 4.46
N PRO A 36 12.58 -3.65 4.67
CA PRO A 36 13.39 -4.87 4.61
C PRO A 36 14.13 -4.99 3.28
N ASP A 37 15.27 -5.66 3.30
CA ASP A 37 16.01 -5.98 2.08
C ASP A 37 15.10 -6.69 1.08
N PHE A 38 15.08 -6.17 -0.16
CA PHE A 38 14.29 -6.77 -1.22
C PHE A 38 14.73 -8.21 -1.47
N HIS A 39 13.79 -9.14 -1.45
CA HIS A 39 14.06 -10.55 -1.66
C HIS A 39 12.97 -11.23 -2.47
N VAL A 40 13.35 -11.98 -3.48
CA VAL A 40 12.50 -12.92 -4.22
C VAL A 40 13.30 -14.17 -4.55
N THR A 41 12.65 -15.31 -4.62
CA THR A 41 13.31 -16.56 -4.99
C THR A 41 13.32 -16.80 -6.50
N LYS A 42 12.36 -16.18 -7.22
CA LYS A 42 12.28 -16.32 -8.69
C LYS A 42 11.50 -15.17 -9.31
N TRP A 43 12.01 -14.62 -10.42
CA TRP A 43 11.26 -13.72 -11.28
C TRP A 43 10.41 -14.51 -12.28
N LEU A 44 9.14 -14.07 -12.46
CA LEU A 44 8.23 -14.56 -13.50
C LEU A 44 8.26 -13.69 -14.76
N THR A 45 8.74 -12.45 -14.61
CA THR A 45 9.07 -11.49 -15.67
C THR A 45 10.58 -11.25 -15.69
N ASN A 46 11.07 -10.37 -16.58
CA ASN A 46 12.42 -9.85 -16.46
C ASN A 46 12.58 -9.07 -15.15
N GLU A 47 13.75 -9.15 -14.52
CA GLU A 47 14.05 -8.33 -13.33
C GLU A 47 14.17 -6.85 -13.74
N PRO A 48 13.46 -5.92 -13.06
CA PRO A 48 13.56 -4.49 -13.35
C PRO A 48 14.83 -3.88 -12.77
N LYS A 49 15.31 -2.80 -13.42
CA LYS A 49 16.32 -1.91 -12.83
C LYS A 49 15.66 -1.01 -11.83
N ARG A 50 16.03 -1.14 -10.53
CA ARG A 50 15.35 -0.48 -9.42
C ARG A 50 16.05 0.78 -8.90
N GLU A 51 17.30 1.01 -9.34
CA GLU A 51 18.10 2.13 -8.85
C GLU A 51 17.43 3.48 -9.12
N GLY A 52 17.27 4.28 -8.08
CA GLY A 52 16.66 5.61 -8.16
C GLY A 52 15.15 5.64 -8.38
N LYS A 53 14.48 4.48 -8.34
CA LYS A 53 13.03 4.35 -8.52
C LYS A 53 12.32 4.17 -7.19
N PHE A 54 11.06 4.61 -7.13
CA PHE A 54 10.12 4.15 -6.12
C PHE A 54 9.75 2.70 -6.40
N LEU A 55 9.54 1.91 -5.33
CA LEU A 55 9.10 0.52 -5.44
C LEU A 55 7.75 0.35 -4.77
N LEU A 56 6.76 -0.11 -5.52
CA LEU A 56 5.47 -0.53 -4.98
C LEU A 56 5.46 -2.05 -4.99
N ILE A 57 5.52 -2.65 -3.82
CA ILE A 57 5.53 -4.10 -3.65
C ILE A 57 4.15 -4.54 -3.18
N ASP A 58 3.52 -5.43 -3.95
CA ASP A 58 2.22 -6.03 -3.68
C ASP A 58 2.39 -7.50 -3.28
N PHE A 59 2.06 -7.82 -2.04
CA PHE A 59 1.99 -9.20 -1.53
C PHE A 59 0.60 -9.75 -1.79
N TRP A 60 0.51 -10.78 -2.61
CA TRP A 60 -0.75 -11.28 -3.14
C TRP A 60 -0.77 -12.80 -3.37
N ALA A 61 -1.95 -13.36 -3.66
CA ALA A 61 -2.10 -14.75 -4.08
C ALA A 61 -3.28 -14.92 -5.05
N THR A 62 -3.23 -15.99 -5.85
CA THR A 62 -4.27 -16.28 -6.87
C THR A 62 -5.65 -16.55 -6.26
N TRP A 63 -5.69 -17.14 -5.07
CA TRP A 63 -6.91 -17.43 -4.32
C TRP A 63 -7.50 -16.21 -3.60
N CYS A 64 -6.73 -15.12 -3.48
CA CYS A 64 -7.13 -13.92 -2.75
C CYS A 64 -8.05 -13.04 -3.61
N GLY A 65 -9.35 -13.08 -3.35
CA GLY A 65 -10.35 -12.29 -4.08
C GLY A 65 -10.08 -10.77 -4.06
N PRO A 66 -9.84 -10.15 -2.88
CA PRO A 66 -9.49 -8.72 -2.80
C PRO A 66 -8.19 -8.37 -3.53
N CYS A 67 -7.17 -9.25 -3.52
CA CYS A 67 -5.93 -9.05 -4.28
C CYS A 67 -6.22 -8.95 -5.78
N ARG A 68 -7.03 -9.88 -6.30
CA ARG A 68 -7.43 -9.88 -7.72
C ARG A 68 -8.20 -8.63 -8.11
N LYS A 69 -8.97 -8.04 -7.19
CA LYS A 69 -9.67 -6.75 -7.42
C LYS A 69 -8.70 -5.56 -7.46
N ALA A 70 -7.55 -5.63 -6.76
CA ALA A 70 -6.55 -4.58 -6.75
C ALA A 70 -5.67 -4.57 -8.02
N ILE A 71 -5.46 -5.72 -8.69
CA ILE A 71 -4.57 -5.86 -9.86
C ILE A 71 -4.85 -4.80 -10.97
N PRO A 72 -6.09 -4.51 -11.39
CA PRO A 72 -6.34 -3.50 -12.42
C PRO A 72 -5.83 -2.11 -12.04
N GLU A 73 -5.95 -1.71 -10.77
CA GLU A 73 -5.44 -0.41 -10.30
C GLU A 73 -3.91 -0.41 -10.23
N LEU A 74 -3.30 -1.52 -9.78
CA LEU A 74 -1.84 -1.68 -9.80
C LEU A 74 -1.27 -1.67 -11.22
N ASN A 75 -1.97 -2.26 -12.20
CA ASN A 75 -1.62 -2.16 -13.62
C ASN A 75 -1.66 -0.70 -14.11
N LYS A 76 -2.67 0.07 -13.68
CA LYS A 76 -2.77 1.50 -13.99
C LYS A 76 -1.60 2.27 -13.40
N PHE A 77 -1.26 2.09 -12.13
CA PHE A 77 -0.11 2.74 -11.48
C PHE A 77 1.20 2.44 -12.19
N SER A 78 1.42 1.18 -12.58
CA SER A 78 2.61 0.76 -13.31
C SER A 78 2.79 1.47 -14.65
N LYS A 79 1.68 1.85 -15.31
CA LYS A 79 1.71 2.59 -16.58
C LYS A 79 1.80 4.10 -16.36
N GLU A 80 1.03 4.61 -15.43
CA GLU A 80 0.89 6.04 -15.16
C GLU A 80 2.20 6.65 -14.63
N PHE A 81 2.92 5.90 -13.78
CA PHE A 81 4.14 6.34 -13.13
C PHE A 81 5.40 5.61 -13.60
N ASN A 82 5.43 5.09 -14.82
CA ASN A 82 6.50 4.23 -15.34
C ASN A 82 7.90 4.85 -15.29
N ASP A 83 8.00 6.20 -15.32
CA ASP A 83 9.27 6.91 -15.24
C ASP A 83 9.85 6.96 -13.82
N ASP A 84 9.03 6.79 -12.80
CA ASP A 84 9.42 6.97 -11.41
C ASP A 84 9.17 5.74 -10.53
N LEU A 85 8.17 4.94 -10.88
CA LEU A 85 7.67 3.83 -10.05
C LEU A 85 7.85 2.48 -10.74
N ILE A 86 8.30 1.51 -9.97
CA ILE A 86 8.30 0.09 -10.34
C ILE A 86 7.29 -0.63 -9.46
N VAL A 87 6.32 -1.28 -10.07
CA VAL A 87 5.33 -2.13 -9.39
C VAL A 87 5.77 -3.57 -9.51
N ILE A 88 5.81 -4.30 -8.38
CA ILE A 88 6.24 -5.70 -8.29
C ILE A 88 5.22 -6.47 -7.46
N GLY A 89 4.58 -7.46 -8.07
CA GLY A 89 3.76 -8.43 -7.34
C GLY A 89 4.60 -9.60 -6.87
N ILE A 90 4.53 -9.92 -5.58
CA ILE A 90 5.21 -11.05 -4.97
C ILE A 90 4.16 -12.03 -4.45
N SER A 91 4.22 -13.29 -4.91
CA SER A 91 3.41 -14.38 -4.40
C SER A 91 4.29 -15.45 -3.75
N ASN A 92 3.81 -16.09 -2.70
CA ASN A 92 4.47 -17.25 -2.09
C ASN A 92 4.02 -18.59 -2.71
N GLU A 93 3.12 -18.54 -3.71
CA GLU A 93 2.62 -19.73 -4.39
C GLU A 93 3.64 -20.29 -5.40
N LYS A 94 3.40 -21.53 -5.83
CA LYS A 94 4.19 -22.14 -6.89
C LYS A 94 4.01 -21.40 -8.22
N GLU A 95 5.08 -21.34 -9.00
CA GLU A 95 5.09 -20.70 -10.31
C GLU A 95 3.94 -21.13 -11.23
N GLU A 96 3.69 -22.44 -11.30
CA GLU A 96 2.63 -23.01 -12.14
C GLU A 96 1.24 -22.53 -11.72
N THR A 97 1.04 -22.27 -10.41
CA THR A 97 -0.22 -21.75 -9.88
C THR A 97 -0.42 -20.31 -10.33
N VAL A 98 0.61 -19.47 -10.15
CA VAL A 98 0.56 -18.07 -10.56
C VAL A 98 0.37 -17.93 -12.07
N LYS A 99 1.12 -18.69 -12.87
CA LYS A 99 1.05 -18.67 -14.35
C LYS A 99 -0.29 -19.14 -14.92
N ARG A 100 -1.02 -20.00 -14.19
CA ARG A 100 -2.36 -20.44 -14.61
C ARG A 100 -3.44 -19.36 -14.45
N MET A 101 -3.22 -18.36 -13.61
CA MET A 101 -4.17 -17.25 -13.47
C MET A 101 -4.10 -16.32 -14.68
N GLN A 102 -5.14 -16.37 -15.53
CA GLN A 102 -5.24 -15.54 -16.72
C GLN A 102 -6.04 -14.26 -16.52
N VAL A 103 -6.95 -14.24 -15.52
CA VAL A 103 -7.85 -13.11 -15.25
C VAL A 103 -7.93 -12.87 -13.74
N PRO A 104 -7.66 -11.64 -13.30
CA PRO A 104 -7.16 -10.49 -14.05
C PRO A 104 -5.71 -10.71 -14.52
N LYS A 105 -5.36 -10.11 -15.67
CA LYS A 105 -3.99 -10.14 -16.18
C LYS A 105 -3.12 -9.17 -15.38
N ILE A 106 -1.96 -9.66 -14.92
CA ILE A 106 -0.93 -8.81 -14.32
C ILE A 106 -0.05 -8.23 -15.44
N GLU A 107 0.10 -6.90 -15.47
CA GLU A 107 0.85 -6.16 -16.50
C GLU A 107 2.06 -5.42 -15.90
N TYR A 108 2.36 -5.65 -14.63
CA TYR A 108 3.53 -5.18 -13.90
C TYR A 108 4.49 -6.35 -13.61
N TYR A 109 5.64 -6.05 -13.01
CA TYR A 109 6.64 -7.08 -12.70
C TYR A 109 6.10 -8.09 -11.69
N SER A 110 6.40 -9.35 -11.91
CA SER A 110 5.91 -10.44 -11.09
C SER A 110 7.04 -11.38 -10.66
N ALA A 111 7.01 -11.76 -9.41
CA ALA A 111 8.01 -12.63 -8.80
C ALA A 111 7.38 -13.57 -7.77
N ILE A 112 8.16 -14.56 -7.36
CA ILE A 112 7.83 -15.51 -6.30
C ILE A 112 8.85 -15.37 -5.18
N ASP A 113 8.36 -15.37 -3.94
CA ASP A 113 9.16 -15.60 -2.75
C ASP A 113 8.61 -16.80 -1.97
N SER A 114 9.08 -18.01 -2.32
CA SER A 114 8.68 -19.24 -1.64
C SER A 114 9.17 -19.33 -0.18
N THR A 115 10.07 -18.43 0.23
CA THR A 115 10.59 -18.34 1.60
C THR A 115 9.78 -17.40 2.47
N GLU A 116 8.93 -16.56 1.87
CA GLU A 116 8.14 -15.52 2.56
C GLU A 116 9.01 -14.57 3.39
N LYS A 117 10.26 -14.33 2.95
CA LYS A 117 11.23 -13.60 3.76
C LYS A 117 10.77 -12.19 4.10
N MET A 118 10.31 -11.45 3.08
CA MET A 118 9.80 -10.10 3.30
C MET A 118 8.49 -10.11 4.09
N GLU A 119 7.56 -11.00 3.78
CA GLU A 119 6.27 -11.14 4.49
C GLU A 119 6.49 -11.41 5.99
N LYS A 120 7.44 -12.29 6.34
CA LYS A 120 7.80 -12.60 7.73
C LYS A 120 8.40 -11.41 8.48
N ILE A 121 9.29 -10.64 7.85
CA ILE A 121 9.88 -9.44 8.48
C ILE A 121 8.82 -8.35 8.68
N LEU A 122 7.93 -8.17 7.71
CA LEU A 122 6.80 -7.24 7.77
C LEU A 122 5.66 -7.72 8.67
N GLU A 123 5.72 -8.98 9.16
CA GLU A 123 4.67 -9.61 9.97
C GLU A 123 3.29 -9.50 9.32
N ILE A 124 3.22 -9.75 7.99
CA ILE A 124 1.98 -9.66 7.23
C ILE A 124 1.02 -10.76 7.67
N LYS A 125 -0.17 -10.37 8.16
CA LYS A 125 -1.23 -11.28 8.64
C LYS A 125 -2.42 -11.35 7.70
N GLY A 126 -2.39 -10.58 6.61
CA GLY A 126 -3.47 -10.54 5.63
C GLY A 126 -3.05 -9.87 4.34
N ILE A 127 -3.58 -10.37 3.22
CA ILE A 127 -3.37 -9.86 1.86
C ILE A 127 -4.69 -9.41 1.22
N PRO A 128 -4.66 -8.46 0.24
CA PRO A 128 -3.48 -7.82 -0.32
C PRO A 128 -2.75 -6.93 0.68
N HIS A 129 -1.43 -6.91 0.67
CA HIS A 129 -0.67 -5.98 1.46
C HIS A 129 0.35 -5.28 0.56
N VAL A 130 0.35 -3.96 0.57
CA VAL A 130 1.21 -3.15 -0.31
C VAL A 130 2.11 -2.28 0.54
N ILE A 131 3.36 -2.13 0.10
CA ILE A 131 4.30 -1.13 0.60
C ILE A 131 4.81 -0.28 -0.56
N LEU A 132 4.88 1.04 -0.37
CA LEU A 132 5.51 1.97 -1.30
C LEU A 132 6.79 2.50 -0.68
N ILE A 133 7.91 2.25 -1.34
CA ILE A 133 9.26 2.55 -0.87
C ILE A 133 9.85 3.64 -1.75
N ASP A 134 10.45 4.67 -1.14
CA ASP A 134 11.14 5.72 -1.85
C ASP A 134 12.54 5.30 -2.36
N PRO A 135 13.21 6.10 -3.23
CA PRO A 135 14.54 5.79 -3.73
C PRO A 135 15.64 5.70 -2.66
N ASP A 136 15.40 6.24 -1.46
CA ASP A 136 16.28 6.10 -0.31
C ASP A 136 15.98 4.85 0.53
N GLY A 137 15.00 4.04 0.13
CA GLY A 137 14.63 2.79 0.77
C GLY A 137 13.73 2.94 2.01
N TYR A 138 13.05 4.07 2.19
CA TYR A 138 12.09 4.26 3.28
C TYR A 138 10.66 3.95 2.82
N VAL A 139 9.90 3.27 3.65
CA VAL A 139 8.47 3.02 3.38
C VAL A 139 7.68 4.31 3.58
N ARG A 140 6.95 4.75 2.54
CA ARG A 140 6.14 5.97 2.55
C ARG A 140 4.63 5.71 2.56
N TRP A 141 4.23 4.51 2.18
CA TRP A 141 2.85 4.05 2.31
C TRP A 141 2.84 2.55 2.60
N GLN A 142 1.88 2.08 3.39
CA GLN A 142 1.73 0.67 3.73
C GLN A 142 0.28 0.34 4.03
N GLY A 143 -0.22 -0.80 3.59
CA GLY A 143 -1.53 -1.35 3.96
C GLY A 143 -2.26 -2.04 2.83
N PHE A 144 -3.59 -2.15 2.99
CA PHE A 144 -4.48 -2.71 1.98
C PHE A 144 -4.82 -1.64 0.94
N PRO A 145 -4.52 -1.84 -0.37
CA PRO A 145 -4.60 -0.78 -1.37
C PRO A 145 -6.03 -0.28 -1.64
N LEU A 146 -7.05 -1.09 -1.34
CA LEU A 146 -8.47 -0.75 -1.52
C LEU A 146 -9.22 -0.59 -0.19
N TYR A 147 -8.51 -0.28 0.92
CA TYR A 147 -9.15 -0.13 2.23
C TYR A 147 -9.92 1.18 2.30
N PRO A 148 -11.28 1.15 2.54
CA PRO A 148 -12.11 2.35 2.54
C PRO A 148 -11.59 3.47 3.46
N GLY A 149 -11.41 4.67 2.89
CA GLY A 149 -10.87 5.85 3.58
C GLY A 149 -9.34 5.87 3.70
N PHE A 150 -8.64 4.83 3.22
CA PHE A 150 -7.17 4.75 3.20
C PHE A 150 -6.66 4.13 1.90
N GLU A 151 -7.40 4.30 0.82
CA GLU A 151 -7.06 3.74 -0.48
C GLU A 151 -5.72 4.29 -0.98
N LEU A 152 -4.94 3.43 -1.62
CA LEU A 152 -3.80 3.87 -2.42
C LEU A 152 -4.32 4.33 -3.77
N THR A 153 -4.31 5.63 -4.01
CA THR A 153 -4.78 6.24 -5.26
C THR A 153 -3.62 6.83 -6.06
N SER A 154 -3.86 7.16 -7.34
CA SER A 154 -2.88 7.88 -8.16
C SER A 154 -2.45 9.20 -7.50
N ASP A 155 -3.37 9.94 -6.88
CA ASP A 155 -3.04 11.20 -6.21
C ASP A 155 -2.10 10.98 -5.02
N VAL A 156 -2.35 9.96 -4.18
CA VAL A 156 -1.47 9.58 -3.06
C VAL A 156 -0.07 9.21 -3.56
N ILE A 157 0.03 8.42 -4.62
CA ILE A 157 1.33 8.04 -5.21
C ILE A 157 2.05 9.27 -5.75
N LYS A 158 1.33 10.15 -6.47
CA LYS A 158 1.88 11.39 -7.01
C LYS A 158 2.44 12.31 -5.93
N GLU A 159 1.68 12.55 -4.87
CA GLU A 159 2.11 13.34 -3.71
C GLU A 159 3.39 12.77 -3.07
N ILE A 160 3.47 11.45 -2.91
CA ILE A 160 4.65 10.77 -2.37
C ILE A 160 5.85 10.93 -3.30
N ILE A 161 5.67 10.74 -4.62
CA ILE A 161 6.73 10.91 -5.61
C ILE A 161 7.24 12.37 -5.61
N GLU A 162 6.33 13.35 -5.68
CA GLU A 162 6.70 14.77 -5.67
C GLU A 162 7.48 15.16 -4.40
N LYS A 163 7.10 14.61 -3.26
CA LYS A 163 7.73 14.92 -1.96
C LYS A 163 9.11 14.27 -1.79
N TYR A 164 9.31 13.06 -2.30
CA TYR A 164 10.50 12.25 -1.99
C TYR A 164 11.39 11.95 -3.22
N LYS A 165 11.01 12.38 -4.42
CA LYS A 165 11.87 12.29 -5.61
C LYS A 165 13.11 13.16 -5.44
N LYS A 166 14.28 12.56 -5.61
CA LYS A 166 15.54 13.33 -5.65
C LYS A 166 15.57 14.22 -6.88
N LYS A 167 15.97 15.47 -6.68
CA LYS A 167 16.20 16.43 -7.76
C LYS A 167 17.54 16.14 -8.44
#